data_4ae1cae1efda4273dac41ff7ea52114e
#
_entry.id   4ae1cae1efda4273dac41ff7ea52114e
#
_cell.length_a   1.000
_cell.length_b   1.000
_cell.length_c   1.000
_cell.angle_alpha   90.00
_cell.angle_beta   90.00
_cell.angle_gamma   90.00
#
_symmetry.space_group_name_H-M   'P 1'
#
loop_
_entity.id
_entity.type
_entity.pdbx_description
1 polymer ?
#
loop_
_entity_poly.entity_id
_entity_poly.type
_entity_poly.pdbx_seq_one_letter_code
_entity_poly.pdbx_strand_id
1 'polypeptide(L)'
;MNLMVTMRITGLAAVLASTLLAACGEHSTTPSTETLTVYEDKPTLKLLDLGPPGNSPGDVYHFFAPLHSSPGGPVTGEVFGSKTLIKMATDTNPNLETRATVLFFIFANRQDQIVALGATDYPPTAGEFDAGQPIARALLGGTGKYMGARGQVASTRNADGSYTQVFTLLK
;
A
#
# COMPACT_ATOMS: atom_id res chain seq x y z
N MET A 1 77.48 -20.52 57.53
CA MET A 1 76.50 -21.46 57.00
C MET A 1 75.66 -20.64 56.03
N ASN A 2 76.08 -20.69 54.78
CA ASN A 2 75.52 -19.85 53.72
C ASN A 2 74.27 -20.55 53.09
N LEU A 3 73.20 -19.83 53.00
CA LEU A 3 72.03 -20.25 52.27
C LEU A 3 71.83 -19.34 51.05
N MET A 4 72.18 -19.83 49.88
CA MET A 4 71.99 -19.20 48.60
C MET A 4 70.49 -19.35 48.21
N VAL A 5 69.75 -18.25 48.04
CA VAL A 5 68.42 -18.18 47.48
C VAL A 5 68.52 -17.83 46.03
N THR A 6 68.14 -18.77 45.16
CA THR A 6 68.10 -18.58 43.71
C THR A 6 66.75 -18.01 43.29
N MET A 7 66.73 -16.80 42.74
CA MET A 7 65.57 -16.07 42.25
C MET A 7 65.30 -16.52 40.77
N ARG A 8 64.20 -17.20 40.54
CA ARG A 8 63.71 -17.49 39.19
C ARG A 8 62.82 -16.40 38.70
N ILE A 9 63.23 -15.73 37.62
CA ILE A 9 62.41 -14.76 36.89
C ILE A 9 61.57 -15.54 35.89
N THR A 10 60.27 -15.60 36.10
CA THR A 10 59.27 -16.10 35.12
C THR A 10 58.83 -14.96 34.27
N GLY A 11 59.20 -15.00 32.98
CA GLY A 11 58.74 -14.05 31.97
C GLY A 11 57.26 -14.19 31.68
N LEU A 12 56.53 -13.11 31.81
CA LEU A 12 55.11 -12.98 31.46
C LEU A 12 55.02 -12.58 29.98
N ALA A 13 54.64 -13.52 29.11
CA ALA A 13 54.34 -13.24 27.70
C ALA A 13 52.96 -12.61 27.60
N ALA A 14 52.91 -11.30 27.25
CA ALA A 14 51.69 -10.59 26.95
C ALA A 14 51.24 -10.94 25.53
N VAL A 15 50.15 -11.72 25.42
CA VAL A 15 49.47 -11.97 24.15
C VAL A 15 48.52 -10.78 23.88
N LEU A 16 48.89 -9.91 22.92
CA LEU A 16 47.99 -8.91 22.37
C LEU A 16 46.97 -9.59 21.45
N ALA A 17 45.77 -9.78 21.94
CA ALA A 17 44.62 -10.14 21.12
C ALA A 17 44.11 -8.90 20.39
N SER A 18 44.44 -8.78 19.09
CA SER A 18 43.88 -7.75 18.20
C SER A 18 42.45 -8.14 17.81
N THR A 19 41.43 -7.58 18.47
CA THR A 19 40.03 -7.71 18.04
C THR A 19 39.83 -6.80 16.83
N LEU A 20 39.78 -7.40 15.62
CA LEU A 20 39.22 -6.75 14.44
C LEU A 20 37.72 -6.62 14.66
N LEU A 21 37.25 -5.44 15.05
CA LEU A 21 35.85 -5.07 14.87
C LEU A 21 35.63 -4.84 13.37
N ALA A 22 35.05 -5.84 12.70
CA ALA A 22 34.43 -5.65 11.39
C ALA A 22 33.23 -4.72 11.58
N ALA A 23 33.39 -3.44 11.27
CA ALA A 23 32.28 -2.51 11.14
C ALA A 23 31.43 -2.98 9.96
N CYS A 24 30.36 -3.73 10.22
CA CYS A 24 29.25 -3.88 9.27
C CYS A 24 28.67 -2.49 9.06
N GLY A 25 29.13 -1.79 8.05
CA GLY A 25 28.47 -0.58 7.56
C GLY A 25 27.08 -0.99 7.05
N GLU A 26 26.05 -0.70 7.84
CA GLU A 26 24.68 -0.77 7.34
C GLU A 26 24.55 0.26 6.21
N HIS A 27 24.63 -0.22 4.98
CA HIS A 27 24.22 0.56 3.82
C HIS A 27 22.70 0.68 3.90
N SER A 28 22.21 1.66 4.63
CA SER A 28 20.82 2.08 4.58
C SER A 28 20.58 2.73 3.21
N THR A 29 20.35 1.90 2.20
CA THR A 29 19.85 2.38 0.90
C THR A 29 18.38 2.72 1.10
N THR A 30 18.07 4.01 1.26
CA THR A 30 16.68 4.48 1.17
C THR A 30 16.11 3.99 -0.16
N PRO A 31 15.01 3.21 -0.17
CA PRO A 31 14.43 2.73 -1.42
C PRO A 31 14.10 3.92 -2.33
N SER A 32 14.51 3.87 -3.57
CA SER A 32 14.07 4.85 -4.55
C SER A 32 12.61 4.61 -4.93
N THR A 33 11.89 5.67 -5.24
CA THR A 33 10.48 5.60 -5.59
C THR A 33 10.23 6.19 -6.98
N GLU A 34 9.22 5.67 -7.67
CA GLU A 34 8.68 6.23 -8.89
C GLU A 34 7.22 6.59 -8.66
N THR A 35 6.78 7.72 -9.22
CA THR A 35 5.38 8.15 -9.16
C THR A 35 4.72 7.97 -10.52
N LEU A 36 3.54 7.33 -10.51
CA LEU A 36 2.65 7.23 -11.66
C LEU A 36 1.31 7.87 -11.27
N THR A 37 0.81 8.80 -12.07
CA THR A 37 -0.52 9.40 -11.87
C THR A 37 -1.42 9.00 -13.03
N VAL A 38 -2.65 8.56 -12.71
CA VAL A 38 -3.72 8.34 -13.68
C VAL A 38 -5.00 8.97 -13.18
N TYR A 39 -5.88 9.31 -14.10
CA TYR A 39 -7.16 9.95 -13.83
C TYR A 39 -8.28 8.98 -14.19
N GLU A 40 -9.20 8.81 -13.28
CA GLU A 40 -10.32 7.89 -13.39
C GLU A 40 -11.61 8.70 -13.54
N ASP A 41 -12.42 8.35 -14.52
CA ASP A 41 -13.76 8.93 -14.65
C ASP A 41 -14.63 8.58 -13.43
N LYS A 42 -15.74 9.30 -13.27
CA LYS A 42 -16.72 8.94 -12.26
C LYS A 42 -17.15 7.49 -12.45
N PRO A 43 -16.95 6.60 -11.44
CA PRO A 43 -17.24 5.19 -11.60
C PRO A 43 -18.71 4.89 -11.69
N THR A 44 -19.06 3.90 -12.50
CA THR A 44 -20.35 3.23 -12.44
C THR A 44 -20.34 2.27 -11.27
N LEU A 45 -21.34 2.39 -10.38
CA LEU A 45 -21.47 1.54 -9.19
C LEU A 45 -22.66 0.61 -9.32
N LYS A 46 -22.51 -0.62 -8.86
CA LYS A 46 -23.60 -1.60 -8.73
C LYS A 46 -23.52 -2.24 -7.34
N LEU A 47 -24.56 -2.01 -6.53
CA LEU A 47 -24.72 -2.70 -5.25
C LEU A 47 -25.23 -4.13 -5.48
N LEU A 48 -24.59 -5.08 -4.84
CA LEU A 48 -25.08 -6.43 -4.58
C LEU A 48 -25.39 -6.49 -3.07
N ASP A 49 -26.69 -6.43 -2.78
CA ASP A 49 -27.25 -6.54 -1.42
C ASP A 49 -27.31 -8.04 -1.07
N LEU A 50 -26.51 -8.46 -0.09
CA LEU A 50 -26.37 -9.85 0.37
C LEU A 50 -26.79 -9.94 1.84
N GLY A 51 -27.80 -10.73 2.12
CA GLY A 51 -28.31 -10.92 3.48
C GLY A 51 -29.65 -10.23 3.73
N PRO A 52 -29.89 -9.68 4.92
CA PRO A 52 -31.13 -8.92 5.20
C PRO A 52 -31.19 -7.64 4.36
N PRO A 53 -32.37 -7.22 3.90
CA PRO A 53 -32.52 -6.00 3.11
C PRO A 53 -31.88 -4.78 3.78
N GLY A 54 -31.13 -3.97 3.03
CA GLY A 54 -30.39 -2.82 3.49
C GLY A 54 -28.95 -3.14 3.86
N ASN A 55 -28.19 -2.15 4.34
CA ASN A 55 -26.77 -2.31 4.63
C ASN A 55 -26.52 -3.44 5.62
N SER A 56 -25.73 -4.42 5.22
CA SER A 56 -25.28 -5.53 6.06
C SER A 56 -23.84 -5.95 5.73
N PRO A 57 -23.09 -6.53 6.69
CA PRO A 57 -21.78 -7.07 6.41
C PRO A 57 -21.85 -8.12 5.32
N GLY A 58 -20.99 -8.00 4.31
CA GLY A 58 -20.97 -8.84 3.13
C GLY A 58 -21.51 -8.16 1.87
N ASP A 59 -22.26 -7.07 1.99
CA ASP A 59 -22.72 -6.29 0.84
C ASP A 59 -21.56 -5.78 0.02
N VAL A 60 -21.70 -5.82 -1.30
CA VAL A 60 -20.61 -5.49 -2.23
C VAL A 60 -21.05 -4.42 -3.23
N TYR A 61 -20.29 -3.33 -3.28
CA TYR A 61 -20.34 -2.40 -4.40
C TYR A 61 -19.29 -2.81 -5.43
N HIS A 62 -19.73 -3.28 -6.59
CA HIS A 62 -18.87 -3.38 -7.76
C HIS A 62 -18.76 -2.05 -8.46
N PHE A 63 -17.61 -1.75 -9.02
CA PHE A 63 -17.38 -0.51 -9.75
C PHE A 63 -16.48 -0.72 -10.96
N PHE A 64 -16.66 0.19 -11.91
CA PHE A 64 -15.88 0.26 -13.14
C PHE A 64 -15.78 1.72 -13.60
N ALA A 65 -14.59 2.11 -14.11
CA ALA A 65 -14.37 3.39 -14.78
C ALA A 65 -13.22 3.31 -15.79
N PRO A 66 -13.25 4.13 -16.86
CA PRO A 66 -12.11 4.38 -17.72
C PRO A 66 -10.98 5.09 -16.98
N LEU A 67 -9.74 4.86 -17.43
CA LEU A 67 -8.53 5.56 -16.99
C LEU A 67 -7.94 6.40 -18.10
N HIS A 68 -7.35 7.53 -17.72
CA HIS A 68 -6.71 8.50 -18.61
C HIS A 68 -5.32 8.86 -18.08
N SER A 69 -4.38 9.22 -18.96
CA SER A 69 -3.05 9.72 -18.57
C SER A 69 -3.05 11.20 -18.18
N SER A 70 -4.11 11.93 -18.54
CA SER A 70 -4.36 13.33 -18.17
C SER A 70 -5.86 13.57 -18.04
N PRO A 71 -6.30 14.60 -17.30
CA PRO A 71 -7.72 14.94 -17.18
C PRO A 71 -8.34 15.20 -18.56
N GLY A 72 -9.43 14.48 -18.88
CA GLY A 72 -10.12 14.60 -20.17
C GLY A 72 -9.33 14.11 -21.39
N GLY A 73 -8.19 13.47 -21.19
CA GLY A 73 -7.36 12.90 -22.25
C GLY A 73 -7.95 11.61 -22.83
N PRO A 74 -7.25 10.95 -23.75
CA PRO A 74 -7.69 9.67 -24.30
C PRO A 74 -7.71 8.58 -23.21
N VAL A 75 -8.59 7.61 -23.40
CA VAL A 75 -8.65 6.42 -22.53
C VAL A 75 -7.37 5.61 -22.71
N THR A 76 -6.66 5.36 -21.61
CA THR A 76 -5.41 4.59 -21.58
C THR A 76 -5.52 3.30 -20.81
N GLY A 77 -6.69 3.00 -20.26
CA GLY A 77 -6.96 1.80 -19.48
C GLY A 77 -8.32 1.83 -18.83
N GLU A 78 -8.49 0.98 -17.85
CA GLU A 78 -9.70 0.87 -17.05
C GLU A 78 -9.35 0.49 -15.61
N VAL A 79 -10.19 0.87 -14.66
CA VAL A 79 -10.16 0.37 -13.29
C VAL A 79 -11.50 -0.30 -12.99
N PHE A 80 -11.44 -1.42 -12.32
CA PHE A 80 -12.61 -2.07 -11.75
C PHE A 80 -12.26 -2.72 -10.41
N GLY A 81 -13.28 -3.01 -9.64
CA GLY A 81 -13.06 -3.64 -8.34
C GLY A 81 -14.33 -3.81 -7.55
N SER A 82 -14.13 -4.04 -6.27
CA SER A 82 -15.23 -4.19 -5.33
C SER A 82 -14.90 -3.55 -3.98
N LYS A 83 -15.96 -3.09 -3.30
CA LYS A 83 -15.94 -2.57 -1.94
C LYS A 83 -16.89 -3.42 -1.11
N THR A 84 -16.36 -4.30 -0.27
CA THR A 84 -17.17 -5.17 0.59
C THR A 84 -17.36 -4.53 1.96
N LEU A 85 -18.60 -4.37 2.38
CA LEU A 85 -18.93 -3.90 3.74
C LEU A 85 -18.49 -4.95 4.76
N ILE A 86 -17.55 -4.60 5.62
CA ILE A 86 -16.97 -5.49 6.64
C ILE A 86 -17.32 -5.07 8.07
N LYS A 87 -17.64 -3.80 8.29
CA LYS A 87 -18.01 -3.27 9.59
C LYS A 87 -19.07 -2.20 9.44
N MET A 88 -20.18 -2.38 10.13
CA MET A 88 -21.27 -1.41 10.18
C MET A 88 -20.87 -0.16 10.98
N ALA A 89 -21.55 0.95 10.69
CA ALA A 89 -21.58 2.08 11.60
C ALA A 89 -22.03 1.62 13.00
N THR A 90 -21.45 2.20 14.04
CA THR A 90 -21.70 1.83 15.45
C THR A 90 -22.21 3.03 16.22
N ASP A 91 -22.71 2.83 17.44
CA ASP A 91 -23.12 3.92 18.31
C ASP A 91 -21.99 4.91 18.64
N THR A 92 -20.73 4.44 18.62
CA THR A 92 -19.54 5.28 18.82
C THR A 92 -19.04 5.94 17.53
N ASN A 93 -19.45 5.43 16.37
CA ASN A 93 -19.15 5.99 15.04
C ASN A 93 -20.35 5.80 14.10
N PRO A 94 -21.44 6.56 14.29
CA PRO A 94 -22.67 6.37 13.54
C PRO A 94 -22.58 6.84 12.09
N ASN A 95 -21.54 7.60 11.75
CA ASN A 95 -21.40 8.25 10.46
C ASN A 95 -20.45 7.52 9.50
N LEU A 96 -19.83 6.42 9.94
CA LEU A 96 -18.85 5.71 9.13
C LEU A 96 -19.02 4.19 9.24
N GLU A 97 -18.98 3.53 8.09
CA GLU A 97 -18.88 2.09 7.94
C GLU A 97 -17.57 1.72 7.25
N THR A 98 -16.95 0.60 7.60
CA THR A 98 -15.68 0.19 7.02
C THR A 98 -15.90 -0.81 5.89
N ARG A 99 -15.26 -0.56 4.73
CA ARG A 99 -15.28 -1.46 3.58
C ARG A 99 -13.86 -1.88 3.20
N ALA A 100 -13.68 -3.18 2.93
CA ALA A 100 -12.51 -3.70 2.23
C ALA A 100 -12.67 -3.42 0.74
N THR A 101 -11.66 -2.78 0.14
CA THR A 101 -11.70 -2.39 -1.28
C THR A 101 -10.54 -3.03 -2.01
N VAL A 102 -10.84 -3.76 -3.09
CA VAL A 102 -9.84 -4.23 -4.07
C VAL A 102 -10.01 -3.46 -5.37
N LEU A 103 -8.88 -3.04 -5.97
CA LEU A 103 -8.82 -2.32 -7.24
C LEU A 103 -7.90 -3.07 -8.21
N PHE A 104 -8.37 -3.22 -9.43
CA PHE A 104 -7.61 -3.73 -10.56
C PHE A 104 -7.46 -2.62 -11.59
N PHE A 105 -6.26 -2.08 -11.72
CA PHE A 105 -5.90 -1.11 -12.74
C PHE A 105 -5.35 -1.87 -13.94
N ILE A 106 -6.08 -1.83 -15.05
CA ILE A 106 -5.74 -2.54 -16.30
C ILE A 106 -5.39 -1.48 -17.34
N PHE A 107 -4.17 -1.51 -17.84
CA PHE A 107 -3.73 -0.57 -18.88
C PHE A 107 -4.07 -1.09 -20.29
N ALA A 108 -3.99 -0.22 -21.29
CA ALA A 108 -4.56 -0.44 -22.64
C ALA A 108 -4.13 -1.74 -23.33
N ASN A 109 -2.92 -2.22 -23.06
CA ASN A 109 -2.42 -3.49 -23.58
C ASN A 109 -2.98 -4.72 -22.85
N ARG A 110 -3.73 -4.53 -21.75
CA ARG A 110 -4.29 -5.54 -20.84
C ARG A 110 -3.28 -6.51 -20.18
N GLN A 111 -2.01 -6.42 -20.55
CA GLN A 111 -0.92 -7.20 -19.94
C GLN A 111 -0.31 -6.47 -18.74
N ASP A 112 -0.30 -5.14 -18.79
CA ASP A 112 0.20 -4.29 -17.73
C ASP A 112 -0.92 -4.02 -16.73
N GLN A 113 -0.81 -4.57 -15.53
CA GLN A 113 -1.83 -4.46 -14.48
C GLN A 113 -1.19 -4.13 -13.15
N ILE A 114 -1.93 -3.41 -12.29
CA ILE A 114 -1.59 -3.20 -10.89
C ILE A 114 -2.81 -3.58 -10.05
N VAL A 115 -2.60 -4.30 -8.95
CA VAL A 115 -3.65 -4.65 -7.99
C VAL A 115 -3.38 -3.96 -6.67
N ALA A 116 -4.41 -3.31 -6.12
CA ALA A 116 -4.35 -2.65 -4.81
C ALA A 116 -5.46 -3.13 -3.88
N LEU A 117 -5.17 -3.13 -2.58
CA LEU A 117 -6.11 -3.53 -1.53
C LEU A 117 -5.95 -2.63 -0.31
N GLY A 118 -7.08 -2.33 0.35
CA GLY A 118 -7.10 -1.65 1.63
C GLY A 118 -8.49 -1.58 2.23
N ALA A 119 -8.57 -1.28 3.52
CA ALA A 119 -9.81 -0.97 4.20
C ALA A 119 -9.94 0.55 4.38
N THR A 120 -11.16 1.06 4.26
CA THR A 120 -11.45 2.49 4.33
C THR A 120 -12.85 2.71 4.89
N ASP A 121 -13.00 3.81 5.59
CA ASP A 121 -14.30 4.23 6.12
C ASP A 121 -15.08 5.06 5.09
N TYR A 122 -16.37 4.80 5.04
CA TYR A 122 -17.33 5.42 4.12
C TYR A 122 -18.54 5.93 4.90
N PRO A 123 -19.18 7.03 4.46
CA PRO A 123 -20.50 7.37 4.96
C PRO A 123 -21.47 6.19 4.76
N PRO A 124 -22.35 5.88 5.74
CA PRO A 124 -23.32 4.79 5.61
C PRO A 124 -24.18 4.97 4.37
N THR A 125 -24.44 3.87 3.67
CA THR A 125 -25.23 3.81 2.44
C THR A 125 -24.64 4.56 1.22
N ALA A 126 -23.60 5.38 1.40
CA ALA A 126 -22.91 6.01 0.28
C ALA A 126 -22.05 4.99 -0.47
N GLY A 127 -22.13 4.97 -1.79
CA GLY A 127 -21.26 4.14 -2.62
C GLY A 127 -19.80 4.61 -2.62
N GLU A 128 -19.56 5.88 -2.24
CA GLU A 128 -18.27 6.57 -2.34
C GLU A 128 -17.94 7.32 -1.05
N PHE A 129 -16.62 7.50 -0.80
CA PHE A 129 -16.13 8.34 0.29
C PHE A 129 -16.14 9.84 -0.07
N ASP A 130 -15.94 10.71 0.92
CA ASP A 130 -15.95 12.16 0.74
C ASP A 130 -14.82 12.63 -0.19
N ALA A 131 -15.10 13.70 -0.95
CA ALA A 131 -14.15 14.29 -1.88
C ALA A 131 -12.99 15.01 -1.16
N GLY A 132 -11.84 15.09 -1.84
CA GLY A 132 -10.72 15.95 -1.45
C GLY A 132 -9.69 15.28 -0.52
N GLN A 133 -9.99 14.15 0.10
CA GLN A 133 -9.03 13.45 0.98
C GLN A 133 -8.44 12.23 0.26
N PRO A 134 -7.10 12.11 0.19
CA PRO A 134 -6.47 10.93 -0.39
C PRO A 134 -6.60 9.73 0.55
N ILE A 135 -6.96 8.59 -0.01
CA ILE A 135 -7.03 7.31 0.71
C ILE A 135 -5.98 6.38 0.14
N ALA A 136 -5.01 6.00 0.98
CA ALA A 136 -3.94 5.10 0.59
C ALA A 136 -4.37 3.63 0.67
N ARG A 137 -3.96 2.84 -0.35
CA ARG A 137 -4.10 1.38 -0.38
C ARG A 137 -2.77 0.74 -0.79
N ALA A 138 -2.46 -0.40 -0.18
CA ALA A 138 -1.24 -1.14 -0.50
C ALA A 138 -1.33 -1.75 -1.90
N LEU A 139 -0.23 -1.75 -2.65
CA LEU A 139 -0.11 -2.51 -3.88
C LEU A 139 0.22 -3.96 -3.54
N LEU A 140 -0.60 -4.88 -4.02
CA LEU A 140 -0.39 -6.33 -3.86
C LEU A 140 0.60 -6.88 -4.90
N GLY A 141 0.76 -6.18 -6.02
CA GLY A 141 1.63 -6.57 -7.12
C GLY A 141 1.12 -6.05 -8.46
N GLY A 142 1.73 -6.55 -9.52
CA GLY A 142 1.33 -6.21 -10.87
C GLY A 142 1.83 -7.22 -11.89
N THR A 143 1.44 -7.04 -13.15
CA THR A 143 1.86 -7.85 -14.29
C THR A 143 2.51 -6.98 -15.38
N GLY A 144 3.10 -7.60 -16.38
CA GLY A 144 3.77 -6.90 -17.47
C GLY A 144 4.89 -6.00 -16.95
N LYS A 145 4.90 -4.73 -17.35
CA LYS A 145 5.90 -3.76 -16.87
C LYS A 145 5.82 -3.45 -15.37
N TYR A 146 4.72 -3.83 -14.71
CA TYR A 146 4.52 -3.66 -13.28
C TYR A 146 4.79 -4.95 -12.47
N MET A 147 5.40 -5.97 -13.07
CA MET A 147 5.77 -7.19 -12.37
C MET A 147 6.64 -6.86 -11.14
N GLY A 148 6.24 -7.37 -9.98
CA GLY A 148 6.92 -7.08 -8.71
C GLY A 148 6.60 -5.72 -8.09
N ALA A 149 5.64 -4.97 -8.64
CA ALA A 149 5.22 -3.66 -8.10
C ALA A 149 4.91 -3.76 -6.60
N ARG A 150 5.46 -2.81 -5.84
CA ARG A 150 5.27 -2.62 -4.40
C ARG A 150 5.07 -1.15 -4.12
N GLY A 151 4.46 -0.82 -3.00
CA GLY A 151 4.21 0.55 -2.59
C GLY A 151 2.74 0.78 -2.31
N GLN A 152 2.22 1.91 -2.74
CA GLN A 152 0.83 2.29 -2.49
C GLN A 152 0.22 3.06 -3.65
N VAL A 153 -1.11 3.11 -3.69
CA VAL A 153 -1.88 4.07 -4.48
C VAL A 153 -2.68 4.96 -3.52
N ALA A 154 -2.60 6.26 -3.73
CA ALA A 154 -3.46 7.24 -3.09
C ALA A 154 -4.60 7.60 -4.03
N SER A 155 -5.84 7.27 -3.65
CA SER A 155 -7.06 7.55 -4.39
C SER A 155 -7.69 8.82 -3.83
N THR A 156 -7.78 9.89 -4.60
CA THR A 156 -8.47 11.12 -4.22
C THR A 156 -9.73 11.27 -5.07
N ARG A 157 -10.89 11.27 -4.42
CA ARG A 157 -12.15 11.58 -5.09
C ARG A 157 -12.24 13.08 -5.35
N ASN A 158 -12.48 13.47 -6.58
CA ASN A 158 -12.66 14.85 -6.99
C ASN A 158 -14.10 15.32 -6.76
N ALA A 159 -14.34 16.64 -6.80
CA ALA A 159 -15.66 17.21 -6.54
C ALA A 159 -16.73 16.79 -7.57
N ASP A 160 -16.31 16.49 -8.80
CA ASP A 160 -17.18 15.99 -9.87
C ASP A 160 -17.48 14.47 -9.78
N GLY A 161 -16.86 13.80 -8.81
CA GLY A 161 -17.00 12.36 -8.58
C GLY A 161 -16.00 11.49 -9.34
N SER A 162 -15.14 12.07 -10.17
CA SER A 162 -13.97 11.41 -10.76
C SER A 162 -12.89 11.16 -9.71
N TYR A 163 -11.80 10.47 -10.08
CA TYR A 163 -10.69 10.21 -9.17
C TYR A 163 -9.34 10.56 -9.77
N THR A 164 -8.45 11.04 -8.90
CA THR A 164 -7.01 11.09 -9.16
C THR A 164 -6.35 9.95 -8.40
N GLN A 165 -5.66 9.07 -9.12
CA GLN A 165 -4.96 7.91 -8.60
C GLN A 165 -3.45 8.15 -8.67
N VAL A 166 -2.78 8.29 -7.53
CA VAL A 166 -1.33 8.54 -7.45
C VAL A 166 -0.64 7.30 -6.88
N PHE A 167 0.11 6.60 -7.70
CA PHE A 167 0.91 5.46 -7.30
C PHE A 167 2.29 5.94 -6.84
N THR A 168 2.76 5.42 -5.71
CA THR A 168 4.15 5.48 -5.28
C THR A 168 4.72 4.07 -5.35
N LEU A 169 5.54 3.82 -6.36
CA LEU A 169 6.14 2.51 -6.65
C LEU A 169 7.55 2.46 -6.05
N LEU A 170 7.85 1.43 -5.26
CA LEU A 170 9.21 1.15 -4.77
C LEU A 170 10.03 0.51 -5.89
N LYS A 171 11.28 0.97 -6.04
CA LYS A 171 12.28 0.41 -6.98
C LYS A 171 13.31 -0.42 -6.25
#